data_402a44af5d492fe2537ee09fd258b953
#
_entry.id   402a44af5d492fe2537ee09fd258b953
#
_cell.length_a   1.000
_cell.length_b   1.000
_cell.length_c   1.000
_cell.angle_alpha   90.00
_cell.angle_beta   90.00
_cell.angle_gamma   90.00
#
_symmetry.space_group_name_H-M   'P 1'
#
loop_
_entity.id
_entity.type
_entity.pdbx_description
1 polymer ?
#
loop_
_entity_poly.entity_id
_entity_poly.type
_entity_poly.pdbx_seq_one_letter_code
_entity_poly.pdbx_strand_id
1 'polypeptide(L)'
;RVDMCFASRQESVALDWTPLKDDELLAILPPDYDNGGRSVFPVEDFDGREFLMPSMGFNLDILRVLNRHGVTPLIRTTQVSDSVIISMVEHGLGVSMLSCLVLQGRQDDVQALPLAPRAVRELGIASRPRRDLRPMVRRFIAEAEEMIEKM
;
A
#
# COMPACT_ATOMS: atom_id res chain seq x y z
N ARG A 1 6.81 24.22 7.73
CA ARG A 1 6.62 24.34 6.28
C ARG A 1 7.48 23.27 5.60
N VAL A 2 6.85 22.36 4.88
CA VAL A 2 7.52 21.27 4.17
C VAL A 2 7.63 21.63 2.69
N ASP A 3 8.79 21.40 2.06
CA ASP A 3 9.01 21.68 0.64
C ASP A 3 8.67 20.47 -0.24
N MET A 4 8.83 19.24 0.30
CA MET A 4 8.53 17.97 -0.35
C MET A 4 8.24 16.89 0.68
N CYS A 5 7.59 15.78 0.26
CA CYS A 5 7.44 14.56 1.06
C CYS A 5 7.41 13.32 0.15
N PHE A 6 7.85 12.18 0.68
CA PHE A 6 7.57 10.89 0.07
C PHE A 6 6.15 10.48 0.39
N ALA A 7 5.42 10.04 -0.61
CA ALA A 7 4.01 9.67 -0.47
C ALA A 7 3.59 8.63 -1.50
N SER A 8 2.42 8.03 -1.29
CA SER A 8 1.65 7.39 -2.35
C SER A 8 0.84 8.45 -3.10
N ARG A 9 0.74 8.33 -4.42
CA ARG A 9 0.05 9.30 -5.28
C ARG A 9 -1.43 9.42 -4.91
N GLN A 10 -1.87 10.64 -4.68
CA GLN A 10 -3.26 10.99 -4.46
C GLN A 10 -3.75 11.92 -5.58
N GLU A 11 -4.89 11.59 -6.18
CA GLU A 11 -5.43 12.33 -7.36
C GLU A 11 -5.91 13.75 -7.05
N SER A 12 -6.14 14.07 -5.77
CA SER A 12 -6.79 15.33 -5.35
C SER A 12 -5.84 16.44 -4.91
N VAL A 13 -4.53 16.26 -5.03
CA VAL A 13 -3.56 17.21 -4.48
C VAL A 13 -2.85 17.97 -5.60
N ALA A 14 -3.01 19.33 -5.60
CA ALA A 14 -2.33 20.23 -6.53
C ALA A 14 -0.84 20.44 -6.17
N LEU A 15 -0.06 19.35 -6.19
CA LEU A 15 1.38 19.35 -5.97
C LEU A 15 2.08 18.78 -7.21
N ASP A 16 3.31 19.21 -7.45
CA ASP A 16 4.15 18.56 -8.44
C ASP A 16 4.50 17.16 -7.95
N TRP A 17 4.39 16.18 -8.87
CA TRP A 17 4.62 14.78 -8.58
C TRP A 17 5.82 14.25 -9.35
N THR A 18 6.71 13.59 -8.62
CA THR A 18 7.85 12.87 -9.19
C THR A 18 7.67 11.38 -8.86
N PRO A 19 7.31 10.54 -9.85
CA PRO A 19 7.15 9.10 -9.62
C PRO A 19 8.51 8.46 -9.35
N LEU A 20 8.55 7.50 -8.42
CA LEU A 20 9.76 6.75 -8.07
C LEU A 20 9.61 5.26 -8.31
N LYS A 21 8.54 4.64 -7.80
CA LYS A 21 8.36 3.19 -7.87
C LYS A 21 6.91 2.80 -7.68
N ASP A 22 6.49 1.76 -8.41
CA ASP A 22 5.26 1.05 -8.13
C ASP A 22 5.48 0.02 -7.02
N ASP A 23 4.56 -0.05 -6.08
CA ASP A 23 4.55 -0.98 -4.96
C ASP A 23 3.26 -1.79 -4.99
N GLU A 24 3.37 -3.08 -5.21
CA GLU A 24 2.22 -3.96 -5.39
C GLU A 24 1.46 -4.17 -4.09
N LEU A 25 0.13 -4.13 -4.17
CA LEU A 25 -0.75 -4.45 -3.06
C LEU A 25 -1.09 -5.95 -3.12
N LEU A 26 -0.95 -6.61 -1.97
CA LEU A 26 -1.17 -8.04 -1.78
C LEU A 26 -2.31 -8.26 -0.80
N ALA A 27 -3.10 -9.31 -1.03
CA ALA A 27 -3.98 -9.86 -0.02
C ALA A 27 -3.15 -10.58 1.05
N ILE A 28 -3.44 -10.27 2.31
CA ILE A 28 -2.77 -10.86 3.47
C ILE A 28 -3.77 -11.72 4.21
N LEU A 29 -3.50 -13.01 4.26
CA LEU A 29 -4.41 -14.04 4.75
C LEU A 29 -3.73 -14.86 5.85
N PRO A 30 -4.49 -15.44 6.79
CA PRO A 30 -3.94 -16.37 7.77
C PRO A 30 -3.16 -17.52 7.11
N PRO A 31 -2.15 -18.10 7.78
CA PRO A 31 -1.32 -19.17 7.21
C PRO A 31 -2.13 -20.42 6.79
N ASP A 32 -3.21 -20.70 7.51
CA ASP A 32 -4.11 -21.83 7.29
C ASP A 32 -5.35 -21.49 6.45
N TYR A 33 -5.39 -20.29 5.85
CA TYR A 33 -6.51 -19.85 5.03
C TYR A 33 -6.63 -20.75 3.79
N ASP A 34 -7.81 -21.37 3.62
CA ASP A 34 -8.10 -22.15 2.41
C ASP A 34 -8.44 -21.21 1.25
N ASN A 35 -7.47 -20.98 0.38
CA ASN A 35 -7.62 -20.19 -0.84
C ASN A 35 -8.01 -21.03 -2.07
N GLY A 36 -8.29 -22.31 -1.89
CA GLY A 36 -8.59 -23.25 -2.99
C GLY A 36 -7.39 -23.51 -3.92
N GLY A 37 -6.16 -23.35 -3.44
CA GLY A 37 -4.91 -23.52 -4.21
C GLY A 37 -4.68 -22.44 -5.27
N ARG A 38 -5.35 -21.31 -5.19
CA ARG A 38 -5.19 -20.19 -6.13
C ARG A 38 -3.88 -19.45 -5.89
N SER A 39 -3.24 -19.00 -6.98
CA SER A 39 -2.02 -18.19 -6.95
C SER A 39 -2.29 -16.67 -6.87
N VAL A 40 -3.55 -16.26 -6.99
CA VAL A 40 -4.01 -14.88 -6.89
C VAL A 40 -5.26 -14.82 -6.03
N PHE A 41 -5.52 -13.66 -5.44
CA PHE A 41 -6.71 -13.43 -4.62
C PHE A 41 -7.63 -12.44 -5.32
N PRO A 42 -8.87 -12.84 -5.72
CA PRO A 42 -9.86 -11.93 -6.27
C PRO A 42 -10.22 -10.84 -5.26
N VAL A 43 -10.26 -9.59 -5.69
CA VAL A 43 -10.61 -8.46 -4.79
C VAL A 43 -12.01 -8.65 -4.21
N GLU A 44 -12.91 -9.25 -4.98
CA GLU A 44 -14.30 -9.54 -4.61
C GLU A 44 -14.39 -10.50 -3.40
N ASP A 45 -13.37 -11.34 -3.19
CA ASP A 45 -13.33 -12.29 -2.06
C ASP A 45 -13.12 -11.59 -0.70
N PHE A 46 -12.83 -10.30 -0.67
CA PHE A 46 -12.86 -9.51 0.57
C PHE A 46 -14.28 -9.16 1.03
N ASP A 47 -15.28 -9.28 0.15
CA ASP A 47 -16.65 -8.87 0.50
C ASP A 47 -17.20 -9.62 1.71
N GLY A 48 -17.74 -8.88 2.67
CA GLY A 48 -18.26 -9.44 3.93
C GLY A 48 -17.23 -10.07 4.87
N ARG A 49 -15.94 -10.02 4.57
CA ARG A 49 -14.89 -10.57 5.45
C ARG A 49 -14.48 -9.61 6.54
N GLU A 50 -14.07 -10.14 7.70
CA GLU A 50 -13.39 -9.36 8.74
C GLU A 50 -12.08 -8.81 8.20
N PHE A 51 -12.03 -7.51 7.98
CA PHE A 51 -10.91 -6.82 7.35
C PHE A 51 -10.20 -5.89 8.34
N LEU A 52 -8.93 -6.15 8.57
CA LEU A 52 -8.09 -5.33 9.43
C LEU A 52 -7.51 -4.17 8.60
N MET A 53 -8.07 -2.98 8.81
CA MET A 53 -7.63 -1.77 8.08
C MET A 53 -6.38 -1.21 8.74
N PRO A 54 -5.24 -1.10 8.01
CA PRO A 54 -4.04 -0.43 8.52
C PRO A 54 -4.29 1.02 8.90
N SER A 55 -3.40 1.58 9.71
CA SER A 55 -3.47 2.98 10.13
C SER A 55 -3.30 3.98 8.98
N MET A 56 -3.54 5.26 9.26
CA MET A 56 -3.51 6.34 8.27
C MET A 56 -2.23 6.36 7.42
N GLY A 57 -2.41 6.50 6.10
CA GLY A 57 -1.36 6.49 5.09
C GLY A 57 -1.56 5.37 4.06
N PHE A 58 -1.89 4.17 4.51
CA PHE A 58 -2.21 3.02 3.64
C PHE A 58 -3.68 2.89 3.31
N ASN A 59 -4.55 3.31 4.22
CA ASN A 59 -6.00 3.12 4.10
C ASN A 59 -6.58 3.72 2.82
N LEU A 60 -6.05 4.84 2.33
CA LEU A 60 -6.56 5.48 1.10
C LEU A 60 -6.35 4.62 -0.15
N ASP A 61 -5.20 3.97 -0.26
CA ASP A 61 -4.92 3.08 -1.40
C ASP A 61 -5.81 1.84 -1.35
N ILE A 62 -5.99 1.26 -0.16
CA ILE A 62 -6.87 0.12 0.07
C ILE A 62 -8.32 0.49 -0.25
N LEU A 63 -8.82 1.59 0.31
CA LEU A 63 -10.19 2.06 0.06
C LEU A 63 -10.43 2.33 -1.42
N ARG A 64 -9.43 2.86 -2.15
CA ARG A 64 -9.52 3.05 -3.60
C ARG A 64 -9.73 1.72 -4.32
N VAL A 65 -8.99 0.67 -3.95
CA VAL A 65 -9.16 -0.66 -4.54
C VAL A 65 -10.54 -1.23 -4.23
N LEU A 66 -10.94 -1.26 -2.96
CA LEU A 66 -12.24 -1.79 -2.53
C LEU A 66 -13.41 -1.06 -3.19
N ASN A 67 -13.39 0.28 -3.20
CA ASN A 67 -14.45 1.09 -3.79
C ASN A 67 -14.54 0.91 -5.32
N ARG A 68 -13.41 0.80 -6.00
CA ARG A 68 -13.38 0.57 -7.47
C ARG A 68 -14.06 -0.74 -7.84
N HIS A 69 -14.00 -1.75 -6.99
CA HIS A 69 -14.61 -3.07 -7.20
C HIS A 69 -15.95 -3.25 -6.50
N GLY A 70 -16.46 -2.22 -5.82
CA GLY A 70 -17.75 -2.30 -5.11
C GLY A 70 -17.75 -3.29 -3.95
N VAL A 71 -16.59 -3.56 -3.35
CA VAL A 71 -16.40 -4.53 -2.27
C VAL A 71 -16.59 -3.86 -0.92
N THR A 72 -17.35 -4.51 -0.05
CA THR A 72 -17.73 -3.97 1.28
C THR A 72 -17.37 -4.96 2.40
N PRO A 73 -16.09 -5.04 2.79
CA PRO A 73 -15.69 -5.90 3.91
C PRO A 73 -16.19 -5.35 5.26
N LEU A 74 -16.17 -6.19 6.27
CA LEU A 74 -16.43 -5.79 7.67
C LEU A 74 -15.15 -5.16 8.24
N ILE A 75 -15.02 -3.85 8.07
CA ILE A 75 -13.79 -3.13 8.42
C ILE A 75 -13.66 -2.99 9.93
N ARG A 76 -12.54 -3.46 10.46
CA ARG A 76 -12.03 -3.10 11.79
C ARG A 76 -10.89 -2.11 11.61
N THR A 77 -11.12 -0.87 12.00
CA THR A 77 -10.08 0.16 12.00
C THR A 77 -9.16 -0.05 13.18
N THR A 78 -7.87 -0.13 12.91
CA THR A 78 -6.83 -0.25 13.93
C THR A 78 -5.91 0.96 13.84
N GLN A 79 -5.39 1.39 14.99
CA GLN A 79 -4.34 2.44 15.04
C GLN A 79 -3.00 1.81 15.45
N VAL A 80 -2.72 0.64 14.90
CA VAL A 80 -1.51 -0.12 15.19
C VAL A 80 -0.59 -0.11 13.97
N SER A 81 0.68 -0.47 14.18
CA SER A 81 1.64 -0.58 13.09
C SER A 81 1.33 -1.75 12.17
N ASP A 82 1.86 -1.71 10.95
CA ASP A 82 1.68 -2.78 9.97
C ASP A 82 2.18 -4.13 10.47
N SER A 83 3.25 -4.14 11.28
CA SER A 83 3.76 -5.38 11.90
C SER A 83 2.74 -6.01 12.87
N VAL A 84 1.96 -5.21 13.57
CA VAL A 84 0.87 -5.72 14.42
C VAL A 84 -0.30 -6.24 13.57
N ILE A 85 -0.63 -5.58 12.45
CA ILE A 85 -1.62 -6.09 11.50
C ILE A 85 -1.21 -7.48 11.00
N ILE A 86 0.05 -7.65 10.58
CA ILE A 86 0.58 -8.95 10.13
C ILE A 86 0.37 -10.01 11.23
N SER A 87 0.76 -9.70 12.47
CA SER A 87 0.58 -10.63 13.60
C SER A 87 -0.89 -10.92 13.90
N MET A 88 -1.80 -9.95 13.75
CA MET A 88 -3.24 -10.19 13.90
C MET A 88 -3.78 -11.13 12.81
N VAL A 89 -3.35 -10.96 11.57
CA VAL A 89 -3.71 -11.85 10.45
C VAL A 89 -3.13 -13.25 10.67
N GLU A 90 -1.85 -13.35 11.06
CA GLU A 90 -1.19 -14.62 11.42
C GLU A 90 -2.00 -15.44 12.43
N HIS A 91 -2.64 -14.76 13.40
CA HIS A 91 -3.47 -15.40 14.43
C HIS A 91 -4.97 -15.50 14.06
N GLY A 92 -5.32 -15.31 12.79
CA GLY A 92 -6.67 -15.54 12.29
C GLY A 92 -7.72 -14.50 12.70
N LEU A 93 -7.29 -13.29 13.12
CA LEU A 93 -8.22 -12.22 13.56
C LEU A 93 -8.91 -11.50 12.39
N GLY A 94 -8.55 -11.84 11.16
CA GLY A 94 -9.12 -11.28 9.94
C GLY A 94 -8.15 -11.36 8.78
N VAL A 95 -8.51 -10.73 7.69
CA VAL A 95 -7.66 -10.55 6.49
C VAL A 95 -7.26 -9.09 6.36
N SER A 96 -6.28 -8.80 5.53
CA SER A 96 -5.86 -7.42 5.27
C SER A 96 -5.35 -7.25 3.84
N MET A 97 -4.97 -6.04 3.50
CA MET A 97 -4.25 -5.70 2.27
C MET A 97 -3.05 -4.85 2.66
N LEU A 98 -1.86 -5.28 2.27
CA LEU A 98 -0.61 -4.57 2.52
C LEU A 98 0.23 -4.55 1.25
N SER A 99 1.22 -3.68 1.19
CA SER A 99 2.11 -3.65 0.05
C SER A 99 3.29 -4.61 0.19
N CYS A 100 3.85 -4.97 -0.93
CA CYS A 100 5.02 -5.85 -1.01
C CYS A 100 6.21 -5.30 -0.18
N LEU A 101 6.43 -3.98 -0.19
CA LEU A 101 7.51 -3.35 0.59
C LEU A 101 7.31 -3.50 2.11
N VAL A 102 6.08 -3.45 2.58
CA VAL A 102 5.76 -3.61 4.03
C VAL A 102 5.99 -5.04 4.50
N LEU A 103 5.79 -6.01 3.61
CA LEU A 103 5.93 -7.44 3.92
C LEU A 103 7.37 -7.95 3.91
N GLN A 104 8.35 -7.13 3.50
CA GLN A 104 9.75 -7.57 3.45
C GLN A 104 10.20 -8.16 4.80
N GLY A 105 10.67 -9.41 4.77
CA GLY A 105 11.12 -10.14 5.95
C GLY A 105 10.00 -10.77 6.80
N ARG A 106 8.73 -10.69 6.40
CA ARG A 106 7.57 -11.25 7.09
C ARG A 106 6.66 -12.12 6.19
N GLN A 107 7.15 -12.52 5.01
CA GLN A 107 6.35 -13.27 4.04
C GLN A 107 5.96 -14.68 4.51
N ASP A 108 6.74 -15.25 5.42
CA ASP A 108 6.52 -16.62 5.94
C ASP A 108 5.47 -16.68 7.07
N ASP A 109 5.12 -15.54 7.64
CA ASP A 109 4.18 -15.46 8.77
C ASP A 109 2.71 -15.54 8.31
N VAL A 110 2.44 -15.23 7.05
CA VAL A 110 1.09 -15.12 6.46
C VAL A 110 1.08 -15.64 5.03
N GLN A 111 -0.10 -15.92 4.48
CA GLN A 111 -0.23 -16.08 3.04
C GLN A 111 -0.35 -14.70 2.39
N ALA A 112 0.59 -14.37 1.50
CA ALA A 112 0.57 -13.13 0.73
C ALA A 112 0.31 -13.45 -0.74
N LEU A 113 -0.82 -13.04 -1.28
CA LEU A 113 -1.23 -13.34 -2.65
C LEU A 113 -1.40 -12.05 -3.46
N PRO A 114 -0.91 -12.01 -4.72
CA PRO A 114 -1.25 -10.94 -5.64
C PRO A 114 -2.76 -10.80 -5.80
N LEU A 115 -3.23 -9.57 -5.92
CA LEU A 115 -4.65 -9.29 -6.17
C LEU A 115 -5.03 -9.56 -7.63
N ALA A 116 -6.26 -9.98 -7.84
CA ALA A 116 -6.89 -10.05 -9.15
C ALA A 116 -8.20 -9.21 -9.14
N PRO A 117 -8.27 -8.11 -9.92
CA PRO A 117 -7.21 -7.53 -10.76
C PRO A 117 -6.01 -7.03 -9.94
N ARG A 118 -4.83 -7.02 -10.55
CA ARG A 118 -3.61 -6.51 -9.93
C ARG A 118 -3.79 -5.06 -9.50
N ALA A 119 -3.39 -4.75 -8.28
CA ALA A 119 -3.42 -3.40 -7.74
C ALA A 119 -2.03 -2.95 -7.31
N VAL A 120 -1.70 -1.71 -7.61
CA VAL A 120 -0.44 -1.07 -7.22
C VAL A 120 -0.72 0.31 -6.64
N ARG A 121 0.18 0.77 -5.78
CA ARG A 121 0.29 2.17 -5.39
C ARG A 121 1.54 2.76 -6.03
N GLU A 122 1.43 3.94 -6.57
CA GLU A 122 2.56 4.68 -7.11
C GLU A 122 3.22 5.47 -5.97
N LEU A 123 4.46 5.11 -5.65
CA LEU A 123 5.28 5.83 -4.67
C LEU A 123 6.09 6.90 -5.37
N GLY A 124 6.21 8.05 -4.74
CA GLY A 124 6.94 9.16 -5.33
C GLY A 124 7.17 10.31 -4.35
N ILE A 125 7.60 11.41 -4.91
CA ILE A 125 7.82 12.66 -4.18
C ILE A 125 6.75 13.66 -4.59
N ALA A 126 5.93 14.07 -3.62
CA ALA A 126 5.06 15.22 -3.75
C ALA A 126 5.84 16.47 -3.33
N SER A 127 5.84 17.51 -4.15
CA SER A 127 6.56 18.74 -3.88
C SER A 127 5.74 19.97 -4.23
N ARG A 128 6.15 21.11 -3.70
CA ARG A 128 5.70 22.40 -4.21
C ARG A 128 6.11 22.55 -5.68
N PRO A 129 5.53 23.46 -6.46
CA PRO A 129 5.93 23.69 -7.84
C PRO A 129 7.46 23.79 -7.98
N ARG A 130 8.05 23.08 -8.94
CA ARG A 130 9.53 23.01 -9.11
C ARG A 130 10.19 24.40 -9.15
N ARG A 131 9.50 25.40 -9.70
CA ARG A 131 9.98 26.79 -9.76
C ARG A 131 10.18 27.42 -8.38
N ASP A 132 9.40 26.99 -7.38
CA ASP A 132 9.39 27.54 -6.03
C ASP A 132 10.29 26.75 -5.06
N LEU A 133 10.92 25.67 -5.54
CA LEU A 133 11.81 24.84 -4.75
C LEU A 133 13.21 25.46 -4.66
N ARG A 134 13.82 25.35 -3.48
CA ARG A 134 15.22 25.69 -3.27
C ARG A 134 16.15 24.79 -4.11
N PRO A 135 17.30 25.29 -4.58
CA PRO A 135 18.23 24.50 -5.41
C PRO A 135 18.61 23.13 -4.80
N MET A 136 18.83 23.09 -3.49
CA MET A 136 19.17 21.87 -2.75
C MET A 136 18.04 20.82 -2.83
N VAL A 137 16.79 21.23 -2.74
CA VAL A 137 15.63 20.32 -2.82
C VAL A 137 15.48 19.77 -4.22
N ARG A 138 15.66 20.60 -5.26
CA ARG A 138 15.64 20.14 -6.66
C ARG A 138 16.74 19.11 -6.94
N ARG A 139 17.94 19.35 -6.41
CA ARG A 139 19.05 18.39 -6.54
C ARG A 139 18.75 17.07 -5.82
N PHE A 140 18.21 17.14 -4.62
CA PHE A 140 17.81 15.94 -3.87
C PHE A 140 16.78 15.11 -4.64
N ILE A 141 15.76 15.73 -5.23
CA ILE A 141 14.75 15.01 -6.04
C ILE A 141 15.43 14.31 -7.22
N ALA A 142 16.31 14.99 -7.96
CA ALA A 142 17.01 14.42 -9.11
C ALA A 142 17.91 13.22 -8.69
N GLU A 143 18.62 13.34 -7.58
CA GLU A 143 19.45 12.25 -7.06
C GLU A 143 18.59 11.05 -6.57
N ALA A 144 17.41 11.31 -5.98
CA ALA A 144 16.48 10.26 -5.59
C ALA A 144 15.91 9.49 -6.79
N GLU A 145 15.53 10.19 -7.87
CA GLU A 145 15.12 9.57 -9.14
C GLU A 145 16.23 8.65 -9.69
N GLU A 146 17.45 9.18 -9.81
CA GLU A 146 18.59 8.41 -10.34
C GLU A 146 18.94 7.18 -9.46
N MET A 147 18.83 7.29 -8.15
CA MET A 147 19.11 6.19 -7.23
C MET A 147 18.10 5.06 -7.37
N ILE A 148 16.82 5.38 -7.50
CA ILE A 148 15.76 4.38 -7.64
C ILE A 148 15.81 3.69 -9.00
N GLU A 149 16.14 4.42 -10.08
CA GLU A 149 16.32 3.82 -11.41
C GLU A 149 17.44 2.78 -11.46
N LYS A 150 18.45 2.90 -10.59
CA LYS A 150 19.58 1.97 -10.51
C LYS A 150 19.34 0.76 -9.60
N MET A 151 18.23 0.73 -8.88
CA MET A 151 17.85 -0.39 -7.98
C MET A 151 17.04 -1.45 -8.72
#